data_1eef419f5d23c2f1e46629f970be3eaa
#
_entry.id   1eef419f5d23c2f1e46629f970be3eaa
#
_cell.length_a   1.000
_cell.length_b   1.000
_cell.length_c   1.000
_cell.angle_alpha   90.00
_cell.angle_beta   90.00
_cell.angle_gamma   90.00
#
_symmetry.space_group_name_H-M   'P 1'
#
loop_
_entity.id
_entity.type
_entity.pdbx_description
1 polymer ?
#
loop_
_entity_poly.entity_id
_entity_poly.type
_entity_poly.pdbx_seq_one_letter_code
_entity_poly.pdbx_strand_id
1 'polypeptide(L)'
;MTRLFIEASRVDKSSRQLQRDMSYAAIRSIAEAKPAPAAARLPNDLPAFMQQQIDDIRLIQERYAWFLDGVFADAVFEKKKGQRKIPLAPMICSRGYGAFISGVSLGENPETDAPPVKTQYRIRGEKEKAEIVERMYFDRLLDFVYVEFMKGLQKGFVPKRCTNCGRWFLQKPGATYAYCTEPAPGQDGKTCREIGASSSFRSKVENNDVWKVHQRAYKKYFARIRSGLMTKSEFEVWSRQAAELRDAALERYARAENEEERQRIAQEVTEALNTE
;
A
#
# COMPACT_ATOMS: atom_id res chain seq x y z
N MET A 1 24.73 -11.02 10.63
CA MET A 1 24.89 -9.95 9.65
C MET A 1 23.62 -9.11 9.46
N THR A 2 22.48 -9.71 9.31
CA THR A 2 21.17 -9.06 9.04
C THR A 2 20.71 -8.06 10.12
N ARG A 3 21.21 -8.17 11.36
CA ARG A 3 20.80 -7.29 12.46
C ARG A 3 21.24 -5.84 12.29
N LEU A 4 22.38 -5.60 11.66
CA LEU A 4 22.88 -4.25 11.33
C LEU A 4 22.00 -3.53 10.31
N PHE A 5 21.42 -4.25 9.35
CA PHE A 5 20.56 -3.69 8.32
C PHE A 5 19.14 -3.39 8.81
N ILE A 6 18.60 -4.24 9.69
CA ILE A 6 17.24 -4.04 10.25
C ILE A 6 17.23 -2.88 11.26
N GLU A 7 18.28 -2.71 12.05
CA GLU A 7 18.42 -1.55 12.93
C GLU A 7 18.67 -0.24 12.15
N ALA A 8 19.43 -0.30 11.07
CA ALA A 8 19.64 0.85 10.18
C ALA A 8 18.37 1.30 9.44
N SER A 9 17.45 0.39 9.13
CA SER A 9 16.17 0.73 8.48
C SER A 9 15.15 1.39 9.41
N ARG A 10 15.36 1.31 10.74
CA ARG A 10 14.53 1.98 11.76
C ARG A 10 15.02 3.36 12.13
N VAL A 11 16.18 3.78 11.64
CA VAL A 11 16.75 5.10 11.91
C VAL A 11 16.07 6.15 11.02
N ASP A 12 15.63 7.22 11.65
CA ASP A 12 14.90 8.35 11.07
C ASP A 12 15.55 8.93 9.80
N LYS A 13 14.72 9.52 8.92
CA LYS A 13 15.13 10.09 7.61
C LYS A 13 16.29 11.10 7.66
N SER A 14 16.52 11.74 8.81
CA SER A 14 17.65 12.65 9.05
C SER A 14 19.02 11.96 9.05
N SER A 15 19.07 10.66 9.30
CA SER A 15 20.32 9.91 9.38
C SER A 15 20.85 9.41 8.02
N ARG A 16 20.06 9.51 6.94
CA ARG A 16 20.51 9.12 5.59
C ARG A 16 21.67 9.96 5.07
N GLN A 17 21.78 11.19 5.52
CA GLN A 17 22.88 12.08 5.15
C GLN A 17 24.15 11.75 5.93
N LEU A 18 24.02 11.42 7.22
CA LEU A 18 25.13 10.98 8.06
C LEU A 18 25.76 9.66 7.56
N GLN A 19 24.96 8.75 7.01
CA GLN A 19 25.46 7.46 6.51
C GLN A 19 26.35 7.59 5.27
N ARG A 20 26.19 8.66 4.47
CA ARG A 20 27.02 8.89 3.26
C ARG A 20 28.41 9.40 3.57
N ASP A 21 28.57 10.09 4.68
CA ASP A 21 29.84 10.79 5.03
C ASP A 21 30.70 10.01 6.04
N MET A 22 30.21 8.88 6.55
CA MET A 22 30.96 8.06 7.49
C MET A 22 32.00 7.19 6.77
N SER A 23 33.27 7.45 7.05
CA SER A 23 34.36 6.58 6.58
C SER A 23 34.25 5.17 7.20
N TYR A 24 34.77 4.16 6.49
CA TYR A 24 34.83 2.78 6.98
C TYR A 24 35.40 2.65 8.40
N ALA A 25 36.43 3.44 8.73
CA ALA A 25 37.05 3.48 10.06
C ALA A 25 36.06 3.92 11.14
N ALA A 26 35.18 4.88 10.86
CA ALA A 26 34.15 5.33 11.81
C ALA A 26 33.08 4.27 12.04
N ILE A 27 32.64 3.57 11.00
CA ILE A 27 31.68 2.45 11.12
C ILE A 27 32.28 1.33 11.97
N ARG A 28 33.54 1.02 11.74
CA ARG A 28 34.27 -0.03 12.48
C ARG A 28 34.46 0.36 13.95
N SER A 29 34.85 1.60 14.26
CA SER A 29 35.03 2.06 15.64
C SER A 29 33.71 2.09 16.43
N ILE A 30 32.58 2.41 15.81
CA ILE A 30 31.25 2.35 16.42
C ILE A 30 30.83 0.90 16.71
N ALA A 31 31.13 -0.02 15.80
CA ALA A 31 30.85 -1.46 15.98
C ALA A 31 31.73 -2.08 17.07
N GLU A 32 32.98 -1.63 17.20
CA GLU A 32 33.93 -2.08 18.23
C GLU A 32 33.66 -1.46 19.62
N ALA A 33 33.16 -0.23 19.68
CA ALA A 33 32.88 0.49 20.94
C ALA A 33 31.60 0.02 21.66
N LYS A 34 30.67 -0.60 20.98
CA LYS A 34 29.52 -1.24 21.63
C LYS A 34 29.83 -2.71 21.85
N PRO A 35 29.75 -3.23 23.11
CA PRO A 35 29.73 -4.66 23.34
C PRO A 35 28.49 -5.23 22.69
N ALA A 36 28.59 -5.49 21.40
CA ALA A 36 27.53 -6.11 20.65
C ALA A 36 27.30 -7.50 21.18
N PRO A 37 26.05 -7.91 21.42
CA PRO A 37 25.77 -9.32 21.61
C PRO A 37 26.38 -10.06 20.41
N ALA A 38 27.12 -11.11 20.67
CA ALA A 38 28.10 -11.87 19.88
C ALA A 38 27.88 -12.08 18.36
N ALA A 39 26.95 -11.40 17.73
CA ALA A 39 26.51 -11.65 16.35
C ALA A 39 26.76 -10.50 15.35
N ALA A 40 27.23 -9.35 15.78
CA ALA A 40 27.43 -8.21 14.87
C ALA A 40 28.92 -7.96 14.60
N ARG A 41 29.62 -8.95 14.06
CA ARG A 41 30.94 -8.72 13.49
C ARG A 41 30.79 -8.18 12.06
N LEU A 42 31.51 -7.09 11.77
CA LEU A 42 31.65 -6.65 10.37
C LEU A 42 32.29 -7.77 9.55
N PRO A 43 31.92 -7.93 8.29
CA PRO A 43 32.58 -8.89 7.40
C PRO A 43 34.09 -8.62 7.34
N ASN A 44 34.88 -9.70 7.24
CA ASN A 44 36.33 -9.58 7.12
C ASN A 44 36.73 -8.83 5.84
N ASP A 45 35.94 -8.99 4.79
CA ASP A 45 36.07 -8.26 3.52
C ASP A 45 34.82 -7.39 3.30
N LEU A 46 34.89 -6.12 3.73
CA LEU A 46 33.80 -5.18 3.58
C LEU A 46 33.56 -4.78 2.11
N PRO A 47 34.58 -4.52 1.29
CA PRO A 47 34.38 -4.23 -0.13
C PRO A 47 33.60 -5.32 -0.85
N ALA A 48 33.98 -6.59 -0.70
CA ALA A 48 33.28 -7.70 -1.31
C ALA A 48 31.85 -7.84 -0.78
N PHE A 49 31.63 -7.64 0.52
CA PHE A 49 30.29 -7.63 1.11
C PHE A 49 29.43 -6.51 0.53
N MET A 50 29.95 -5.28 0.42
CA MET A 50 29.19 -4.15 -0.14
C MET A 50 28.91 -4.36 -1.64
N GLN A 51 29.83 -4.93 -2.39
CA GLN A 51 29.60 -5.28 -3.79
C GLN A 51 28.47 -6.31 -3.92
N GLN A 52 28.49 -7.35 -3.10
CA GLN A 52 27.39 -8.34 -3.06
C GLN A 52 26.04 -7.70 -2.76
N GLN A 53 25.98 -6.73 -1.82
CA GLN A 53 24.71 -6.01 -1.52
C GLN A 53 24.24 -5.18 -2.74
N ILE A 54 25.15 -4.55 -3.47
CA ILE A 54 24.82 -3.80 -4.69
C ILE A 54 24.26 -4.74 -5.77
N ASP A 55 24.89 -5.89 -5.95
CA ASP A 55 24.47 -6.87 -6.94
C ASP A 55 23.13 -7.51 -6.56
N ASP A 56 22.90 -7.80 -5.27
CA ASP A 56 21.60 -8.24 -4.76
C ASP A 56 20.51 -7.20 -5.01
N ILE A 57 20.79 -5.90 -4.79
CA ILE A 57 19.83 -4.82 -5.04
C ILE A 57 19.46 -4.75 -6.52
N ARG A 58 20.42 -4.85 -7.43
CA ARG A 58 20.17 -4.86 -8.88
C ARG A 58 19.31 -6.04 -9.28
N LEU A 59 19.66 -7.23 -8.80
CA LEU A 59 18.90 -8.45 -9.07
C LEU A 59 17.48 -8.38 -8.54
N ILE A 60 17.30 -7.83 -7.33
CA ILE A 60 15.97 -7.57 -6.74
C ILE A 60 15.18 -6.62 -7.64
N GLN A 61 15.77 -5.51 -8.08
CA GLN A 61 15.09 -4.54 -8.94
C GLN A 61 14.62 -5.17 -10.25
N GLU A 62 15.47 -5.93 -10.92
CA GLU A 62 15.14 -6.60 -12.18
C GLU A 62 14.04 -7.66 -12.01
N ARG A 63 14.24 -8.60 -11.09
CA ARG A 63 13.37 -9.75 -10.90
C ARG A 63 12.00 -9.35 -10.35
N TYR A 64 11.97 -8.44 -9.38
CA TYR A 64 10.71 -8.01 -8.80
C TYR A 64 9.96 -7.02 -9.72
N ALA A 65 10.64 -6.17 -10.47
CA ALA A 65 9.99 -5.35 -11.48
C ALA A 65 9.29 -6.22 -12.51
N TRP A 66 9.98 -7.20 -13.08
CA TRP A 66 9.41 -8.17 -14.00
C TRP A 66 8.20 -8.92 -13.41
N PHE A 67 8.34 -9.44 -12.19
CA PHE A 67 7.26 -10.18 -11.53
C PHE A 67 6.05 -9.27 -11.20
N LEU A 68 6.29 -8.08 -10.66
CA LEU A 68 5.23 -7.13 -10.32
C LEU A 68 4.50 -6.65 -11.57
N ASP A 69 5.22 -6.29 -12.61
CA ASP A 69 4.64 -5.80 -13.86
C ASP A 69 3.85 -6.91 -14.59
N GLY A 70 4.32 -8.15 -14.54
CA GLY A 70 3.62 -9.28 -15.15
C GLY A 70 2.38 -9.76 -14.39
N VAL A 71 2.41 -9.69 -13.04
CA VAL A 71 1.32 -10.25 -12.22
C VAL A 71 0.33 -9.19 -11.76
N PHE A 72 0.82 -8.03 -11.30
CA PHE A 72 0.01 -7.07 -10.55
C PHE A 72 -0.32 -5.79 -11.32
N ALA A 73 0.34 -5.47 -12.44
CA ALA A 73 0.12 -4.22 -13.17
C ALA A 73 -1.35 -4.03 -13.57
N ASP A 74 -1.97 -5.10 -14.12
CA ASP A 74 -3.35 -5.10 -14.61
C ASP A 74 -4.33 -5.81 -13.67
N ALA A 75 -3.87 -6.19 -12.47
CA ALA A 75 -4.71 -6.90 -11.53
C ALA A 75 -5.71 -5.93 -10.90
N VAL A 76 -6.94 -5.96 -11.39
CA VAL A 76 -8.07 -5.25 -10.78
C VAL A 76 -8.54 -6.06 -9.58
N PHE A 77 -8.07 -5.68 -8.39
CA PHE A 77 -8.53 -6.26 -7.12
C PHE A 77 -9.84 -5.64 -6.64
N GLU A 78 -10.67 -5.13 -7.56
CA GLU A 78 -11.94 -4.51 -7.20
C GLU A 78 -12.94 -5.58 -6.73
N LYS A 79 -13.45 -5.36 -5.51
CA LYS A 79 -14.60 -6.08 -5.00
C LYS A 79 -15.85 -5.62 -5.77
N LYS A 80 -16.18 -6.26 -6.87
CA LYS A 80 -17.58 -6.18 -7.37
C LYS A 80 -18.47 -6.87 -6.34
N LYS A 81 -19.56 -6.20 -5.95
CA LYS A 81 -20.56 -6.74 -5.01
C LYS A 81 -20.97 -8.14 -5.50
N GLY A 82 -20.71 -9.17 -4.71
CA GLY A 82 -21.06 -10.55 -5.03
C GLY A 82 -19.94 -11.43 -5.64
N GLN A 83 -18.79 -10.89 -6.04
CA GLN A 83 -17.68 -11.73 -6.53
C GLN A 83 -16.75 -12.14 -5.37
N ARG A 84 -16.49 -13.45 -5.25
CA ARG A 84 -15.40 -13.96 -4.44
C ARG A 84 -14.08 -13.40 -5.01
N LYS A 85 -13.20 -12.87 -4.12
CA LYS A 85 -11.82 -12.54 -4.51
C LYS A 85 -11.23 -13.79 -5.19
N ILE A 86 -10.64 -13.60 -6.36
CA ILE A 86 -9.79 -14.63 -6.95
C ILE A 86 -8.62 -14.82 -5.97
N PRO A 87 -8.39 -16.03 -5.45
CA PRO A 87 -7.26 -16.28 -4.56
C PRO A 87 -5.95 -15.90 -5.26
N LEU A 88 -5.04 -15.24 -4.53
CA LEU A 88 -3.80 -14.70 -5.09
C LEU A 88 -2.94 -15.79 -5.76
N ALA A 89 -2.79 -16.95 -5.13
CA ALA A 89 -1.98 -18.04 -5.66
C ALA A 89 -2.49 -18.58 -7.02
N PRO A 90 -3.78 -18.92 -7.20
CA PRO A 90 -4.30 -19.28 -8.52
C PRO A 90 -4.10 -18.20 -9.58
N MET A 91 -4.21 -16.92 -9.25
CA MET A 91 -3.94 -15.82 -10.18
C MET A 91 -2.48 -15.79 -10.61
N ILE A 92 -1.55 -15.95 -9.68
CA ILE A 92 -0.11 -16.00 -9.97
C ILE A 92 0.20 -17.21 -10.87
N CYS A 93 -0.33 -18.39 -10.54
CA CYS A 93 -0.12 -19.60 -11.33
C CYS A 93 -0.72 -19.47 -12.73
N SER A 94 -1.94 -18.94 -12.86
CA SER A 94 -2.60 -18.75 -14.17
C SER A 94 -1.85 -17.80 -15.11
N ARG A 95 -1.03 -16.91 -14.56
CA ARG A 95 -0.16 -16.00 -15.32
C ARG A 95 1.25 -16.57 -15.58
N GLY A 96 1.51 -17.83 -15.23
CA GLY A 96 2.79 -18.49 -15.47
C GLY A 96 3.94 -18.11 -14.51
N TYR A 97 3.63 -17.48 -13.38
CA TYR A 97 4.63 -17.02 -12.42
C TYR A 97 4.84 -17.97 -11.22
N GLY A 98 4.36 -19.19 -11.31
CA GLY A 98 4.53 -20.19 -10.25
C GLY A 98 6.00 -20.50 -9.95
N ALA A 99 6.86 -20.50 -10.95
CA ALA A 99 8.31 -20.71 -10.77
C ALA A 99 8.96 -19.61 -9.92
N PHE A 100 8.57 -18.34 -10.08
CA PHE A 100 9.07 -17.26 -9.22
C PHE A 100 8.68 -17.50 -7.75
N ILE A 101 7.44 -17.91 -7.48
CA ILE A 101 6.97 -18.21 -6.13
C ILE A 101 7.70 -19.39 -5.52
N SER A 102 8.06 -20.38 -6.33
CA SER A 102 8.86 -21.54 -5.88
C SER A 102 10.35 -21.23 -5.71
N GLY A 103 10.79 -19.99 -5.97
CA GLY A 103 12.20 -19.60 -5.88
C GLY A 103 13.04 -19.91 -7.11
N VAL A 104 12.50 -20.67 -8.07
CA VAL A 104 13.24 -21.11 -9.28
C VAL A 104 13.76 -19.96 -10.12
N SER A 105 12.99 -18.85 -10.17
CA SER A 105 13.39 -17.66 -10.92
C SER A 105 14.46 -16.82 -10.24
N LEU A 106 14.87 -17.17 -9.02
CA LEU A 106 15.98 -16.52 -8.29
C LEU A 106 17.33 -17.17 -8.59
N GLY A 107 17.33 -18.39 -9.14
CA GLY A 107 18.50 -19.17 -9.49
C GLY A 107 18.25 -20.16 -10.63
N GLU A 108 19.29 -20.86 -11.07
CA GLU A 108 19.22 -21.84 -12.16
C GLU A 108 18.77 -23.22 -11.67
N ASN A 109 19.02 -23.52 -10.39
CA ASN A 109 18.71 -24.82 -9.80
C ASN A 109 17.75 -24.69 -8.60
N PRO A 110 16.49 -25.12 -8.72
CA PRO A 110 15.48 -24.95 -7.68
C PRO A 110 15.79 -25.70 -6.37
N GLU A 111 16.57 -26.77 -6.41
CA GLU A 111 16.91 -27.55 -5.22
C GLU A 111 18.02 -26.90 -4.40
N THR A 112 18.98 -26.25 -5.07
CA THR A 112 20.15 -25.63 -4.42
C THR A 112 19.98 -24.12 -4.23
N ASP A 113 19.12 -23.49 -5.03
CA ASP A 113 18.97 -22.03 -5.07
C ASP A 113 17.81 -21.52 -4.20
N ALA A 114 17.12 -22.42 -3.51
CA ALA A 114 16.18 -22.04 -2.46
C ALA A 114 16.90 -21.23 -1.38
N PRO A 115 16.37 -20.07 -0.94
CA PRO A 115 17.05 -19.24 0.04
C PRO A 115 17.31 -20.00 1.34
N PRO A 116 18.57 -20.11 1.80
CA PRO A 116 18.90 -20.81 3.05
C PRO A 116 18.45 -19.96 4.24
N VAL A 117 17.35 -20.33 4.86
CA VAL A 117 16.79 -19.60 6.00
C VAL A 117 17.03 -20.42 7.27
N LYS A 118 17.85 -19.88 8.18
CA LYS A 118 18.04 -20.45 9.51
C LYS A 118 17.04 -19.80 10.47
N THR A 119 16.14 -20.58 11.03
CA THR A 119 15.10 -20.11 11.94
C THR A 119 15.39 -20.56 13.38
N GLN A 120 15.17 -19.68 14.34
CA GLN A 120 15.28 -19.95 15.77
C GLN A 120 14.14 -19.27 16.52
N TYR A 121 13.53 -19.98 17.45
CA TYR A 121 12.55 -19.38 18.36
C TYR A 121 13.24 -18.91 19.64
N ARG A 122 12.86 -17.71 20.12
CA ARG A 122 13.38 -17.13 21.36
C ARG A 122 12.27 -16.44 22.13
N ILE A 123 12.48 -16.33 23.44
CA ILE A 123 11.62 -15.48 24.29
C ILE A 123 12.18 -14.06 24.27
N ARG A 124 11.32 -13.09 24.02
CA ARG A 124 11.61 -11.66 24.10
C ARG A 124 10.69 -11.04 25.14
N GLY A 125 11.23 -10.13 25.96
CA GLY A 125 10.52 -9.50 27.07
C GLY A 125 10.69 -10.26 28.38
N GLU A 126 10.07 -9.72 29.44
CA GLU A 126 10.15 -10.24 30.79
C GLU A 126 8.77 -10.46 31.40
N LYS A 127 8.64 -11.50 32.24
CA LYS A 127 7.43 -11.83 32.99
C LYS A 127 6.18 -11.89 32.08
N GLU A 128 5.14 -11.13 32.42
CA GLU A 128 3.85 -11.09 31.73
C GLU A 128 3.91 -10.50 30.30
N LYS A 129 5.00 -9.79 29.98
CA LYS A 129 5.25 -9.23 28.63
C LYS A 129 6.14 -10.12 27.79
N ALA A 130 6.46 -11.32 28.26
CA ALA A 130 7.25 -12.27 27.50
C ALA A 130 6.47 -12.85 26.34
N GLU A 131 7.06 -12.83 25.14
CA GLU A 131 6.50 -13.38 23.92
C GLU A 131 7.49 -14.30 23.22
N ILE A 132 7.00 -15.34 22.58
CA ILE A 132 7.81 -16.19 21.71
C ILE A 132 7.96 -15.48 20.36
N VAL A 133 9.20 -15.21 19.97
CA VAL A 133 9.52 -14.56 18.70
C VAL A 133 10.31 -15.51 17.80
N GLU A 134 9.95 -15.53 16.53
CA GLU A 134 10.72 -16.18 15.48
C GLU A 134 11.88 -15.27 15.07
N ARG A 135 13.10 -15.77 15.10
CA ARG A 135 14.28 -15.10 14.61
C ARG A 135 14.80 -15.82 13.37
N MET A 136 14.85 -15.11 12.26
CA MET A 136 15.37 -15.62 11.01
C MET A 136 16.74 -15.00 10.71
N TYR A 137 17.63 -15.79 10.16
CA TYR A 137 18.97 -15.36 9.76
C TYR A 137 19.12 -15.58 8.26
N PHE A 138 19.63 -14.57 7.59
CA PHE A 138 19.84 -14.55 6.15
C PHE A 138 21.29 -14.20 5.86
N ASP A 139 21.89 -14.89 4.91
CA ASP A 139 23.25 -14.62 4.46
C ASP A 139 23.27 -13.54 3.34
N ARG A 140 22.17 -13.43 2.59
CA ARG A 140 22.03 -12.45 1.50
C ARG A 140 20.79 -11.56 1.67
N LEU A 141 20.90 -10.33 1.19
CA LEU A 141 19.77 -9.39 1.15
C LEU A 141 18.63 -9.90 0.27
N LEU A 142 18.96 -10.54 -0.84
CA LEU A 142 18.01 -11.16 -1.76
C LEU A 142 17.11 -12.18 -1.05
N ASP A 143 17.66 -13.04 -0.24
CA ASP A 143 16.92 -14.08 0.49
C ASP A 143 15.97 -13.47 1.52
N PHE A 144 16.43 -12.43 2.22
CA PHE A 144 15.59 -11.69 3.15
C PHE A 144 14.38 -11.05 2.45
N VAL A 145 14.62 -10.35 1.34
CA VAL A 145 13.55 -9.66 0.59
C VAL A 145 12.55 -10.69 0.03
N TYR A 146 13.04 -11.82 -0.49
CA TYR A 146 12.19 -12.91 -0.97
C TYR A 146 11.25 -13.43 0.12
N VAL A 147 11.79 -13.82 1.27
CA VAL A 147 10.99 -14.37 2.37
C VAL A 147 9.98 -13.37 2.91
N GLU A 148 10.38 -12.12 3.12
CA GLU A 148 9.47 -11.08 3.60
C GLU A 148 8.37 -10.76 2.58
N PHE A 149 8.70 -10.76 1.29
CA PHE A 149 7.72 -10.55 0.23
C PHE A 149 6.70 -11.71 0.19
N MET A 150 7.17 -12.97 0.22
CA MET A 150 6.29 -14.14 0.23
C MET A 150 5.40 -14.19 1.48
N LYS A 151 5.94 -13.90 2.66
CA LYS A 151 5.15 -13.75 3.90
C LYS A 151 4.09 -12.65 3.78
N GLY A 152 4.43 -11.55 3.13
CA GLY A 152 3.49 -10.46 2.84
C GLY A 152 2.33 -10.94 1.98
N LEU A 153 2.62 -11.60 0.86
CA LEU A 153 1.60 -12.16 -0.04
C LEU A 153 0.73 -13.20 0.69
N GLN A 154 1.33 -14.09 1.47
CA GLN A 154 0.62 -15.09 2.27
C GLN A 154 -0.36 -14.46 3.25
N LYS A 155 0.02 -13.34 3.88
CA LYS A 155 -0.84 -12.55 4.78
C LYS A 155 -1.89 -11.72 4.03
N GLY A 156 -1.92 -11.75 2.71
CA GLY A 156 -2.89 -11.04 1.87
C GLY A 156 -2.54 -9.58 1.59
N PHE A 157 -1.29 -9.19 1.81
CA PHE A 157 -0.79 -7.92 1.28
C PHE A 157 -0.63 -8.03 -0.23
N VAL A 158 -0.99 -6.97 -0.95
CA VAL A 158 -0.98 -6.97 -2.42
C VAL A 158 -0.18 -5.77 -2.93
N PRO A 159 0.85 -5.99 -3.75
CA PRO A 159 1.51 -4.91 -4.47
C PRO A 159 0.53 -4.22 -5.42
N LYS A 160 0.53 -2.89 -5.42
CA LYS A 160 -0.33 -2.08 -6.29
C LYS A 160 0.41 -0.84 -6.77
N ARG A 161 0.19 -0.43 -8.03
CA ARG A 161 0.66 0.86 -8.52
C ARG A 161 -0.24 1.98 -8.02
N CYS A 162 0.36 3.04 -7.50
CA CYS A 162 -0.36 4.24 -7.10
C CYS A 162 -0.90 4.97 -8.34
N THR A 163 -2.20 5.21 -8.39
CA THR A 163 -2.85 5.88 -9.52
C THR A 163 -2.35 7.33 -9.71
N ASN A 164 -1.85 7.98 -8.66
CA ASN A 164 -1.36 9.35 -8.75
C ASN A 164 0.12 9.46 -9.15
N CYS A 165 1.01 8.66 -8.55
CA CYS A 165 2.46 8.78 -8.78
C CYS A 165 3.09 7.61 -9.54
N GLY A 166 2.33 6.57 -9.88
CA GLY A 166 2.81 5.38 -10.60
C GLY A 166 3.73 4.44 -9.79
N ARG A 167 4.17 4.85 -8.58
CA ARG A 167 5.05 4.03 -7.75
C ARG A 167 4.32 2.83 -7.16
N TRP A 168 5.02 1.72 -7.00
CA TRP A 168 4.52 0.56 -6.30
C TRP A 168 4.39 0.82 -4.80
N PHE A 169 3.31 0.34 -4.20
CA PHE A 169 3.10 0.34 -2.76
C PHE A 169 2.42 -0.96 -2.33
N LEU A 170 2.54 -1.29 -1.05
CA LEU A 170 1.94 -2.50 -0.49
C LEU A 170 0.56 -2.16 0.09
N GLN A 171 -0.49 -2.71 -0.52
CA GLN A 171 -1.86 -2.56 -0.04
C GLN A 171 -2.13 -3.56 1.08
N LYS A 172 -2.71 -3.10 2.18
CA LYS A 172 -3.09 -3.95 3.32
C LYS A 172 -4.22 -4.92 2.96
N PRO A 173 -4.30 -6.10 3.61
CA PRO A 173 -5.39 -7.04 3.43
C PRO A 173 -6.77 -6.36 3.60
N GLY A 174 -7.68 -6.63 2.68
CA GLY A 174 -9.04 -6.08 2.71
C GLY A 174 -9.19 -4.60 2.32
N ALA A 175 -8.09 -3.88 2.12
CA ALA A 175 -8.14 -2.48 1.68
C ALA A 175 -8.50 -2.37 0.18
N THR A 176 -9.10 -1.23 -0.20
CA THR A 176 -9.55 -0.95 -1.58
C THR A 176 -8.96 0.34 -2.16
N TYR A 177 -8.10 1.04 -1.41
CA TYR A 177 -7.52 2.30 -1.87
C TYR A 177 -6.54 2.12 -3.05
N ALA A 178 -6.54 3.10 -3.96
CA ALA A 178 -5.72 3.11 -5.17
C ALA A 178 -4.47 4.03 -5.07
N TYR A 179 -4.25 4.66 -3.92
CA TYR A 179 -3.23 5.68 -3.71
C TYR A 179 -2.32 5.33 -2.54
N CYS A 180 -1.01 5.56 -2.70
CA CYS A 180 -0.03 5.39 -1.62
C CYS A 180 -0.08 6.53 -0.59
N THR A 181 0.65 6.37 0.51
CA THR A 181 0.80 7.39 1.57
C THR A 181 2.06 8.24 1.41
N GLU A 182 2.81 8.05 0.31
CA GLU A 182 4.00 8.82 0.03
C GLU A 182 3.64 10.25 -0.42
N PRO A 183 4.57 11.21 -0.25
CA PRO A 183 4.39 12.57 -0.74
C PRO A 183 4.06 12.58 -2.23
N ALA A 184 3.07 13.37 -2.60
CA ALA A 184 2.62 13.49 -3.98
C ALA A 184 3.60 14.34 -4.80
N PRO A 185 3.93 13.93 -6.03
CA PRO A 185 4.77 14.72 -6.90
C PRO A 185 4.19 16.13 -7.14
N GLY A 186 5.03 17.16 -6.98
CA GLY A 186 4.66 18.55 -7.26
C GLY A 186 3.69 19.20 -6.28
N GLN A 187 3.43 18.57 -5.11
CA GLN A 187 2.56 19.13 -4.08
C GLN A 187 3.18 19.00 -2.68
N ASP A 188 3.58 20.12 -2.12
CA ASP A 188 4.17 20.15 -0.78
C ASP A 188 3.16 19.79 0.32
N GLY A 189 3.59 18.92 1.23
CA GLY A 189 2.86 18.56 2.44
C GLY A 189 1.65 17.66 2.26
N LYS A 190 1.31 17.21 1.04
CA LYS A 190 0.18 16.29 0.79
C LYS A 190 0.65 14.93 0.30
N THR A 191 -0.01 13.89 0.76
CA THR A 191 0.19 12.52 0.28
C THR A 191 -0.61 12.22 -0.98
N CYS A 192 -0.18 11.22 -1.75
CA CYS A 192 -0.95 10.75 -2.90
C CYS A 192 -2.38 10.33 -2.53
N ARG A 193 -2.57 9.81 -1.32
CA ARG A 193 -3.90 9.39 -0.82
C ARG A 193 -4.83 10.57 -0.59
N GLU A 194 -4.34 11.64 0.00
CA GLU A 194 -5.14 12.86 0.25
C GLU A 194 -5.55 13.52 -1.06
N ILE A 195 -4.63 13.64 -2.01
CA ILE A 195 -4.91 14.23 -3.32
C ILE A 195 -5.83 13.33 -4.14
N GLY A 196 -5.52 12.03 -4.20
CA GLY A 196 -6.27 11.08 -4.99
C GLY A 196 -7.71 10.93 -4.55
N ALA A 197 -7.98 10.95 -3.23
CA ALA A 197 -9.34 10.95 -2.71
C ALA A 197 -10.13 12.18 -3.17
N SER A 198 -9.53 13.36 -3.06
CA SER A 198 -10.14 14.62 -3.49
C SER A 198 -10.37 14.68 -5.00
N SER A 199 -9.40 14.25 -5.79
CA SER A 199 -9.48 14.21 -7.26
C SER A 199 -10.53 13.21 -7.73
N SER A 200 -10.54 12.00 -7.17
CA SER A 200 -11.53 10.97 -7.47
C SER A 200 -12.96 11.44 -7.16
N PHE A 201 -13.14 12.11 -6.02
CA PHE A 201 -14.44 12.67 -5.66
C PHE A 201 -14.85 13.80 -6.61
N ARG A 202 -13.93 14.71 -6.95
CA ARG A 202 -14.20 15.80 -7.91
C ARG A 202 -14.61 15.25 -9.27
N SER A 203 -13.88 14.26 -9.78
CA SER A 203 -14.20 13.62 -11.05
C SER A 203 -15.58 12.94 -11.05
N LYS A 204 -15.98 12.29 -9.94
CA LYS A 204 -17.34 11.75 -9.79
C LYS A 204 -18.41 12.85 -9.88
N VAL A 205 -18.17 13.97 -9.19
CA VAL A 205 -19.10 15.10 -9.21
C VAL A 205 -19.16 15.75 -10.61
N GLU A 206 -18.02 15.91 -11.29
CA GLU A 206 -17.96 16.55 -12.62
C GLU A 206 -18.61 15.70 -13.72
N ASN A 207 -18.54 14.38 -13.61
CA ASN A 207 -19.00 13.45 -14.66
C ASN A 207 -20.38 12.84 -14.40
N ASN A 208 -21.10 13.26 -13.35
CA ASN A 208 -22.42 12.67 -13.05
C ASN A 208 -23.35 13.72 -12.46
N ASP A 209 -24.50 13.94 -13.11
CA ASP A 209 -25.40 15.01 -12.75
C ASP A 209 -26.11 14.78 -11.40
N VAL A 210 -26.41 13.55 -11.03
CA VAL A 210 -26.93 13.20 -9.70
C VAL A 210 -25.92 13.58 -8.60
N TRP A 211 -24.62 13.33 -8.82
CA TRP A 211 -23.57 13.78 -7.91
C TRP A 211 -23.46 15.31 -7.82
N LYS A 212 -23.60 16.01 -8.96
CA LYS A 212 -23.59 17.49 -8.99
C LYS A 212 -24.73 18.07 -8.15
N VAL A 213 -25.94 17.54 -8.36
CA VAL A 213 -27.14 17.98 -7.62
C VAL A 213 -26.97 17.72 -6.12
N HIS A 214 -26.62 16.50 -5.74
CA HIS A 214 -26.41 16.16 -4.34
C HIS A 214 -25.34 17.04 -3.67
N GLN A 215 -24.23 17.32 -4.34
CA GLN A 215 -23.15 18.14 -3.79
C GLN A 215 -23.56 19.61 -3.63
N ARG A 216 -24.39 20.15 -4.54
CA ARG A 216 -24.95 21.50 -4.40
C ARG A 216 -25.90 21.59 -3.21
N ALA A 217 -26.82 20.64 -3.07
CA ALA A 217 -27.73 20.55 -1.95
C ALA A 217 -26.98 20.40 -0.61
N TYR A 218 -26.00 19.49 -0.54
CA TYR A 218 -25.17 19.28 0.65
C TYR A 218 -24.48 20.57 1.10
N LYS A 219 -23.87 21.33 0.17
CA LYS A 219 -23.24 22.62 0.49
C LYS A 219 -24.26 23.66 0.98
N LYS A 220 -25.44 23.72 0.35
CA LYS A 220 -26.53 24.63 0.75
C LYS A 220 -26.97 24.35 2.19
N TYR A 221 -27.25 23.10 2.52
CA TYR A 221 -27.72 22.73 3.86
C TYR A 221 -26.60 22.81 4.92
N PHE A 222 -25.36 22.48 4.56
CA PHE A 222 -24.22 22.68 5.46
C PHE A 222 -23.98 24.16 5.79
N ALA A 223 -24.24 25.08 4.85
CA ALA A 223 -24.16 26.51 5.11
C ALA A 223 -25.23 26.97 6.13
N ARG A 224 -26.41 26.32 6.18
CA ARG A 224 -27.46 26.63 7.17
C ARG A 224 -27.05 26.38 8.60
N ILE A 225 -26.15 25.41 8.85
CA ILE A 225 -25.56 25.20 10.18
C ILE A 225 -24.76 26.43 10.61
N ARG A 226 -23.96 26.98 9.69
CA ARG A 226 -23.13 28.17 9.98
C ARG A 226 -23.97 29.42 10.24
N SER A 227 -25.11 29.53 9.58
CA SER A 227 -26.05 30.67 9.76
C SER A 227 -27.04 30.49 10.91
N GLY A 228 -26.99 29.35 11.62
CA GLY A 228 -27.91 29.04 12.73
C GLY A 228 -29.33 28.69 12.30
N LEU A 229 -29.58 28.47 11.01
CA LEU A 229 -30.88 28.08 10.46
C LEU A 229 -31.16 26.59 10.53
N MET A 230 -30.19 25.80 10.94
CA MET A 230 -30.28 24.34 11.06
C MET A 230 -29.32 23.84 12.13
N THR A 231 -29.76 22.92 12.95
CA THR A 231 -28.91 22.25 13.96
C THR A 231 -28.05 21.15 13.32
N LYS A 232 -26.99 20.75 13.99
CA LYS A 232 -26.16 19.62 13.51
C LYS A 232 -26.95 18.31 13.42
N SER A 233 -27.84 18.03 14.38
CA SER A 233 -28.65 16.81 14.38
C SER A 233 -29.67 16.78 13.25
N GLU A 234 -30.31 17.89 12.94
CA GLU A 234 -31.21 18.01 11.78
C GLU A 234 -30.45 17.80 10.48
N PHE A 235 -29.26 18.36 10.36
CA PHE A 235 -28.40 18.16 9.20
C PHE A 235 -27.96 16.70 9.06
N GLU A 236 -27.62 16.00 10.13
CA GLU A 236 -27.26 14.58 10.09
C GLU A 236 -28.41 13.70 9.59
N VAL A 237 -29.64 13.97 10.03
CA VAL A 237 -30.84 13.28 9.55
C VAL A 237 -31.04 13.55 8.07
N TRP A 238 -31.07 14.82 7.66
CA TRP A 238 -31.21 15.22 6.27
C TRP A 238 -30.09 14.63 5.39
N SER A 239 -28.86 14.69 5.84
CA SER A 239 -27.70 14.16 5.10
C SER A 239 -27.79 12.67 4.83
N ARG A 240 -28.34 11.89 5.77
CA ARG A 240 -28.59 10.47 5.59
C ARG A 240 -29.66 10.22 4.54
N GLN A 241 -30.78 10.89 4.64
CA GLN A 241 -31.88 10.79 3.67
C GLN A 241 -31.44 11.23 2.26
N ALA A 242 -30.67 12.33 2.17
CA ALA A 242 -30.10 12.81 0.92
C ALA A 242 -29.12 11.81 0.29
N ALA A 243 -28.37 11.08 1.12
CA ALA A 243 -27.44 10.04 0.65
C ALA A 243 -28.22 8.81 0.13
N GLU A 244 -29.27 8.37 0.79
CA GLU A 244 -30.12 7.26 0.35
C GLU A 244 -30.81 7.60 -0.99
N LEU A 245 -31.36 8.79 -1.11
CA LEU A 245 -31.99 9.27 -2.34
C LEU A 245 -30.97 9.35 -3.51
N ARG A 246 -29.77 9.85 -3.24
CA ARG A 246 -28.68 9.85 -4.24
C ARG A 246 -28.33 8.44 -4.67
N ASP A 247 -28.16 7.49 -3.74
CA ASP A 247 -27.71 6.14 -4.08
C ASP A 247 -28.78 5.39 -4.90
N ALA A 248 -30.07 5.54 -4.56
CA ALA A 248 -31.16 5.03 -5.36
C ALA A 248 -31.22 5.65 -6.78
N ALA A 249 -31.00 6.98 -6.87
CA ALA A 249 -30.97 7.66 -8.16
C ALA A 249 -29.74 7.25 -9.00
N LEU A 250 -28.58 7.00 -8.40
CA LEU A 250 -27.38 6.52 -9.11
C LEU A 250 -27.59 5.13 -9.70
N GLU A 251 -28.34 4.24 -9.05
CA GLU A 251 -28.69 2.94 -9.63
C GLU A 251 -29.58 3.08 -10.85
N ARG A 252 -30.54 3.99 -10.83
CA ARG A 252 -31.41 4.30 -12.00
C ARG A 252 -30.60 4.98 -13.12
N TYR A 253 -29.77 5.96 -12.76
CA TYR A 253 -28.90 6.68 -13.71
C TYR A 253 -27.93 5.77 -14.44
N ALA A 254 -27.41 4.74 -13.77
CA ALA A 254 -26.53 3.74 -14.38
C ALA A 254 -27.25 2.80 -15.38
N ARG A 255 -28.59 2.66 -15.25
CA ARG A 255 -29.42 1.84 -16.14
C ARG A 255 -30.08 2.63 -17.26
N ALA A 256 -30.02 3.96 -17.20
CA ALA A 256 -30.63 4.85 -18.17
C ALA A 256 -30.04 4.65 -19.57
N GLU A 257 -30.91 4.45 -20.57
CA GLU A 257 -30.52 4.14 -21.94
C GLU A 257 -30.10 5.38 -22.73
N ASN A 258 -30.61 6.55 -22.36
CA ASN A 258 -30.34 7.80 -23.07
C ASN A 258 -30.09 8.99 -22.11
N GLU A 259 -29.62 10.10 -22.68
CA GLU A 259 -29.27 11.29 -21.92
C GLU A 259 -30.51 12.02 -21.37
N GLU A 260 -31.65 11.96 -22.07
CA GLU A 260 -32.89 12.58 -21.60
C GLU A 260 -33.40 11.93 -20.31
N GLU A 261 -33.32 10.60 -20.23
CA GLU A 261 -33.65 9.86 -19.03
C GLU A 261 -32.71 10.19 -17.87
N ARG A 262 -31.40 10.33 -18.13
CA ARG A 262 -30.42 10.76 -17.12
C ARG A 262 -30.72 12.15 -16.57
N GLN A 263 -31.05 13.09 -17.45
CA GLN A 263 -31.43 14.45 -17.06
C GLN A 263 -32.72 14.47 -16.23
N ARG A 264 -33.72 13.65 -16.60
CA ARG A 264 -34.97 13.50 -15.83
C ARG A 264 -34.69 13.00 -14.42
N ILE A 265 -33.87 11.97 -14.27
CA ILE A 265 -33.46 11.44 -12.96
C ILE A 265 -32.76 12.52 -12.13
N ALA A 266 -31.85 13.29 -12.71
CA ALA A 266 -31.15 14.37 -12.02
C ALA A 266 -32.11 15.50 -11.59
N GLN A 267 -33.13 15.81 -12.39
CA GLN A 267 -34.16 16.79 -12.07
C GLN A 267 -35.05 16.31 -10.92
N GLU A 268 -35.52 15.07 -10.94
CA GLU A 268 -36.27 14.45 -9.82
C GLU A 268 -35.49 14.54 -8.49
N VAL A 269 -34.18 14.26 -8.52
CA VAL A 269 -33.34 14.40 -7.33
C VAL A 269 -33.22 15.86 -6.89
N THR A 270 -33.18 16.80 -7.84
CA THR A 270 -33.12 18.23 -7.53
C THR A 270 -34.38 18.69 -6.83
N GLU A 271 -35.53 18.27 -7.32
CA GLU A 271 -36.82 18.59 -6.72
C GLU A 271 -36.94 17.97 -5.31
N ALA A 272 -36.64 16.68 -5.18
CA ALA A 272 -36.70 15.98 -3.91
C ALA A 272 -35.76 16.55 -2.81
N LEU A 273 -34.56 16.98 -3.20
CA LEU A 273 -33.60 17.61 -2.26
C LEU A 273 -33.88 19.08 -1.95
N ASN A 274 -34.76 19.76 -2.70
CA ASN A 274 -35.13 21.14 -2.47
C ASN A 274 -36.52 21.26 -1.84
N THR A 275 -37.31 20.21 -1.79
CA THR A 275 -38.60 20.15 -1.08
C THR A 275 -38.31 20.15 0.42
N GLU A 276 -38.66 21.21 1.14
CA GLU A 276 -38.72 21.29 2.61
C GLU A 276 -40.10 20.95 3.09
#